data_c205ea90cb6edf041a308274fd668548
#
_entry.id   c205ea90cb6edf041a308274fd668548
#
_cell.length_a   1.000
_cell.length_b   1.000
_cell.length_c   1.000
_cell.angle_alpha   90.00
_cell.angle_beta   90.00
_cell.angle_gamma   90.00
#
_symmetry.space_group_name_H-M   'P 1'
#
loop_
_entity.id
_entity.type
_entity.pdbx_description
1 polymer ?
#
loop_
_entity_poly.entity_id
_entity_poly.type
_entity_poly.pdbx_seq_one_letter_code
_entity_poly.pdbx_strand_id
1 'polypeptide(L)'
;EMMSTFIKALMSNEADSMCGAGYGERSDERVNSRNGYRHRDFDTRVGTIDVAIPKLRSGSYFPDWLLERRKRAERALTSVVATCYLLGVSTRRMEKLVESLGVTKLSKSQVSVMAAELDAQVEAFRTRPLDQGPYTFVAADALVLKVRENGRVVNVHALVATGVNADGYREILGIQVTSGEDGAGWLAFFRDLVARGLSGVSLVTSDAHAGLVAAIGATLPGAAWQRCRTHYTVNLMSITPKSSWPWVRTLLHSVFDQADTESVAAQYDRMLDALTEKLPKVAAHLDAARADLLSFTAFPKQIWRQIWSNNPQERLN
;
A
#
# COMPACT_ATOMS: atom_id res chain seq x y z
N GLU A 1 -6.58 32.92 -15.94
CA GLU A 1 -7.75 33.83 -15.94
C GLU A 1 -9.08 33.06 -15.96
N MET A 2 -9.33 32.17 -16.93
CA MET A 2 -10.59 31.41 -17.07
C MET A 2 -10.99 30.65 -15.79
N MET A 3 -10.05 29.92 -15.16
CA MET A 3 -10.31 29.19 -13.91
C MET A 3 -10.68 30.12 -12.75
N SER A 4 -10.02 31.25 -12.58
CA SER A 4 -10.33 32.24 -11.55
C SER A 4 -11.73 32.84 -11.73
N THR A 5 -12.12 33.13 -12.98
CA THR A 5 -13.46 33.64 -13.31
C THR A 5 -14.55 32.60 -13.00
N PHE A 6 -14.31 31.35 -13.38
CA PHE A 6 -15.24 30.24 -13.11
C PHE A 6 -15.44 30.01 -11.60
N ILE A 7 -14.35 29.95 -10.84
CA ILE A 7 -14.38 29.80 -9.37
C ILE A 7 -15.14 30.97 -8.72
N LYS A 8 -14.89 32.20 -9.16
CA LYS A 8 -15.61 33.40 -8.66
C LYS A 8 -17.11 33.31 -8.93
N ALA A 9 -17.51 32.86 -10.12
CA ALA A 9 -18.91 32.70 -10.49
C ALA A 9 -19.62 31.65 -9.62
N LEU A 10 -18.99 30.48 -9.41
CA LEU A 10 -19.54 29.42 -8.53
C LEU A 10 -19.72 29.90 -7.10
N MET A 11 -18.68 30.51 -6.50
CA MET A 11 -18.78 31.04 -5.14
C MET A 11 -19.82 32.16 -5.03
N SER A 12 -19.99 32.97 -6.06
CA SER A 12 -21.01 34.00 -6.10
C SER A 12 -22.41 33.40 -6.07
N ASN A 13 -22.68 32.39 -6.91
CA ASN A 13 -23.97 31.72 -6.97
C ASN A 13 -24.33 31.04 -5.63
N GLU A 14 -23.35 30.36 -4.99
CA GLU A 14 -23.59 29.77 -3.67
C GLU A 14 -23.90 30.83 -2.60
N ALA A 15 -23.14 31.93 -2.58
CA ALA A 15 -23.37 33.01 -1.64
C ALA A 15 -24.73 33.71 -1.88
N ASP A 16 -25.17 33.83 -3.14
CA ASP A 16 -26.47 34.37 -3.49
C ASP A 16 -27.61 33.45 -3.04
N SER A 17 -27.44 32.14 -3.23
CA SER A 17 -28.38 31.13 -2.71
C SER A 17 -28.52 31.21 -1.19
N MET A 18 -27.40 31.37 -0.47
CA MET A 18 -27.42 31.56 1.00
C MET A 18 -28.03 32.89 1.42
N CYS A 19 -28.05 33.91 0.58
CA CYS A 19 -28.67 35.20 0.84
C CYS A 19 -30.16 35.24 0.47
N GLY A 20 -30.66 34.27 -0.29
CA GLY A 20 -32.04 34.24 -0.80
C GLY A 20 -32.29 35.21 -1.97
N ALA A 21 -31.24 35.89 -2.47
CA ALA A 21 -31.34 36.79 -3.64
C ALA A 21 -29.93 37.15 -4.19
N GLY A 22 -29.84 37.50 -5.47
CA GLY A 22 -28.61 37.94 -6.15
C GLY A 22 -28.02 39.21 -5.57
N TYR A 23 -26.71 39.45 -5.83
CA TYR A 23 -26.05 40.66 -5.34
C TYR A 23 -26.67 41.93 -5.94
N GLY A 24 -27.12 42.81 -5.05
CA GLY A 24 -27.78 44.06 -5.46
C GLY A 24 -29.27 43.93 -5.85
N GLU A 25 -29.84 42.75 -5.91
CA GLU A 25 -31.23 42.48 -6.22
C GLU A 25 -32.12 42.74 -5.00
N ARG A 26 -33.31 43.33 -5.21
CA ARG A 26 -34.36 43.51 -4.17
C ARG A 26 -35.33 42.32 -4.27
N SER A 27 -35.46 41.55 -3.19
CA SER A 27 -36.32 40.38 -3.13
C SER A 27 -36.86 40.22 -1.70
N ASP A 28 -38.12 39.84 -1.60
CA ASP A 28 -38.77 39.53 -0.32
C ASP A 28 -38.25 38.24 0.30
N GLU A 29 -37.59 37.39 -0.50
CA GLU A 29 -36.94 36.16 -0.07
C GLU A 29 -35.51 36.37 0.51
N ARG A 30 -35.05 37.63 0.51
CA ARG A 30 -33.71 37.95 0.99
C ARG A 30 -33.60 37.77 2.51
N VAL A 31 -32.82 36.81 2.94
CA VAL A 31 -32.55 36.51 4.36
C VAL A 31 -31.20 37.02 4.85
N ASN A 32 -30.28 37.37 3.90
CA ASN A 32 -28.94 37.89 4.24
C ASN A 32 -28.40 38.80 3.09
N SER A 33 -27.28 39.43 3.30
CA SER A 33 -26.59 40.24 2.28
C SER A 33 -25.08 40.02 2.32
N ARG A 34 -24.43 40.24 1.16
CA ARG A 34 -22.99 40.22 1.06
C ARG A 34 -22.37 41.48 1.65
N ASN A 35 -21.16 41.32 2.24
CA ASN A 35 -20.36 42.39 2.80
C ASN A 35 -18.94 42.38 2.24
N GLY A 36 -18.80 42.53 0.90
CA GLY A 36 -17.52 42.49 0.21
C GLY A 36 -16.91 41.10 0.09
N TYR A 37 -15.60 41.06 -0.08
CA TYR A 37 -14.83 39.85 -0.31
C TYR A 37 -13.66 39.75 0.67
N ARG A 38 -13.25 38.51 0.94
CA ARG A 38 -11.97 38.19 1.60
C ARG A 38 -11.09 37.54 0.54
N HIS A 39 -9.94 38.13 0.30
CA HIS A 39 -8.95 37.61 -0.65
C HIS A 39 -8.08 36.55 0.04
N ARG A 40 -7.81 35.48 -0.68
CA ARG A 40 -6.93 34.41 -0.23
C ARG A 40 -6.18 33.82 -1.42
N ASP A 41 -4.86 33.81 -1.32
CA ASP A 41 -4.03 33.09 -2.28
C ASP A 41 -4.27 31.57 -2.16
N PHE A 42 -4.46 30.92 -3.29
CA PHE A 42 -4.62 29.49 -3.42
C PHE A 42 -3.60 28.94 -4.41
N ASP A 43 -2.68 28.13 -3.90
CA ASP A 43 -1.57 27.57 -4.71
C ASP A 43 -2.05 26.28 -5.39
N THR A 44 -2.07 26.31 -6.72
CA THR A 44 -2.48 25.19 -7.58
C THR A 44 -1.31 24.74 -8.46
N ARG A 45 -1.43 23.56 -9.07
CA ARG A 45 -0.46 23.05 -10.07
C ARG A 45 -0.32 23.92 -11.34
N VAL A 46 -1.20 24.90 -11.54
CA VAL A 46 -1.15 25.85 -12.67
C VAL A 46 -0.83 27.27 -12.22
N GLY A 47 -0.36 27.45 -10.98
CA GLY A 47 0.03 28.74 -10.40
C GLY A 47 -0.82 29.14 -9.20
N THR A 48 -0.42 30.25 -8.58
CA THR A 48 -1.16 30.87 -7.47
C THR A 48 -2.34 31.66 -8.01
N ILE A 49 -3.54 31.38 -7.48
CA ILE A 49 -4.80 32.03 -7.82
C ILE A 49 -5.24 32.87 -6.64
N ASP A 50 -5.57 34.14 -6.84
CA ASP A 50 -6.27 34.95 -5.85
C ASP A 50 -7.77 34.59 -5.84
N VAL A 51 -8.21 33.98 -4.74
CA VAL A 51 -9.60 33.59 -4.53
C VAL A 51 -10.32 34.63 -3.71
N ALA A 52 -11.23 35.36 -4.33
CA ALA A 52 -12.08 36.36 -3.69
C ALA A 52 -13.33 35.67 -3.08
N ILE A 53 -13.26 35.32 -1.81
CA ILE A 53 -14.34 34.60 -1.08
C ILE A 53 -15.39 35.64 -0.63
N PRO A 54 -16.68 35.50 -0.99
CA PRO A 54 -17.73 36.38 -0.54
C PRO A 54 -17.87 36.41 1.01
N LYS A 55 -18.00 37.59 1.59
CA LYS A 55 -18.35 37.75 3.00
C LYS A 55 -19.86 37.95 3.11
N LEU A 56 -20.45 37.31 4.09
CA LEU A 56 -21.84 37.54 4.48
C LEU A 56 -21.92 38.55 5.62
N ARG A 57 -23.01 39.31 5.68
CA ARG A 57 -23.25 40.28 6.76
C ARG A 57 -23.56 39.58 8.07
N SER A 58 -24.28 38.46 8.00
CA SER A 58 -24.54 37.57 9.14
C SER A 58 -24.01 36.17 8.81
N GLY A 59 -23.28 35.56 9.73
CA GLY A 59 -22.64 34.26 9.53
C GLY A 59 -21.36 34.32 8.67
N SER A 60 -20.93 33.18 8.14
CA SER A 60 -19.73 33.05 7.30
C SER A 60 -19.97 32.10 6.16
N TYR A 61 -19.48 32.46 4.98
CA TYR A 61 -19.37 31.57 3.82
C TYR A 61 -17.92 31.04 3.68
N PHE A 62 -17.79 29.76 3.41
CA PHE A 62 -16.51 29.13 3.08
C PHE A 62 -16.73 28.04 2.02
N PRO A 63 -16.01 28.07 0.88
CA PRO A 63 -16.16 27.09 -0.19
C PRO A 63 -15.39 25.79 0.14
N ASP A 64 -15.96 24.92 0.96
CA ASP A 64 -15.35 23.66 1.41
C ASP A 64 -15.05 22.69 0.24
N TRP A 65 -15.76 22.84 -0.90
CA TRP A 65 -15.53 22.09 -2.13
C TRP A 65 -14.21 22.48 -2.86
N LEU A 66 -13.70 23.70 -2.63
CA LEU A 66 -12.49 24.22 -3.26
C LEU A 66 -11.33 24.31 -2.28
N LEU A 67 -11.58 24.77 -1.07
CA LEU A 67 -10.57 25.16 -0.11
C LEU A 67 -10.67 24.31 1.15
N GLU A 68 -9.52 23.92 1.69
CA GLU A 68 -9.42 23.41 3.04
C GLU A 68 -9.14 24.54 4.03
N ARG A 69 -9.77 24.49 5.21
CA ARG A 69 -9.54 25.48 6.26
C ARG A 69 -8.07 25.44 6.70
N ARG A 70 -7.43 26.61 6.74
CA ARG A 70 -6.03 26.79 7.10
C ARG A 70 -4.99 26.20 6.14
N LYS A 71 -5.40 25.61 5.00
CA LYS A 71 -4.49 25.11 3.96
C LYS A 71 -4.54 26.04 2.75
N ARG A 72 -3.35 26.35 2.20
CA ARG A 72 -3.19 27.25 1.05
C ARG A 72 -3.04 26.48 -0.26
N ALA A 73 -2.44 25.28 -0.20
CA ALA A 73 -2.12 24.50 -1.38
C ALA A 73 -3.24 23.56 -1.79
N GLU A 74 -3.40 23.37 -3.09
CA GLU A 74 -4.27 22.35 -3.69
C GLU A 74 -3.77 20.94 -3.33
N ARG A 75 -4.68 19.97 -3.15
CA ARG A 75 -4.34 18.56 -2.87
C ARG A 75 -3.38 17.97 -3.92
N ALA A 76 -3.58 18.31 -5.20
CA ALA A 76 -2.71 17.84 -6.27
C ALA A 76 -1.26 18.36 -6.11
N LEU A 77 -1.07 19.62 -5.69
CA LEU A 77 0.24 20.16 -5.39
C LEU A 77 0.87 19.47 -4.16
N THR A 78 0.08 19.23 -3.12
CA THR A 78 0.53 18.48 -1.94
C THR A 78 0.99 17.08 -2.34
N SER A 79 0.28 16.40 -3.24
CA SER A 79 0.68 15.09 -3.76
C SER A 79 2.00 15.13 -4.55
N VAL A 80 2.22 16.18 -5.36
CA VAL A 80 3.51 16.37 -6.07
C VAL A 80 4.65 16.58 -5.09
N VAL A 81 4.45 17.43 -4.08
CA VAL A 81 5.45 17.67 -3.03
C VAL A 81 5.75 16.38 -2.25
N ALA A 82 4.72 15.63 -1.87
CA ALA A 82 4.84 14.33 -1.19
C ALA A 82 5.63 13.32 -2.05
N THR A 83 5.29 13.20 -3.33
CA THR A 83 6.01 12.31 -4.26
C THR A 83 7.48 12.72 -4.39
N CYS A 84 7.77 14.00 -4.54
CA CYS A 84 9.15 14.50 -4.60
C CYS A 84 9.92 14.23 -3.29
N TYR A 85 9.26 14.37 -2.14
CA TYR A 85 9.83 14.07 -0.83
C TYR A 85 10.19 12.57 -0.73
N LEU A 86 9.27 11.69 -1.10
CA LEU A 86 9.49 10.24 -1.12
C LEU A 86 10.63 9.83 -2.06
N LEU A 87 10.79 10.53 -3.19
CA LEU A 87 11.89 10.32 -4.13
C LEU A 87 13.23 10.94 -3.67
N GLY A 88 13.30 11.50 -2.46
CA GLY A 88 14.51 12.08 -1.90
C GLY A 88 14.92 13.41 -2.53
N VAL A 89 14.00 14.13 -3.16
CA VAL A 89 14.25 15.46 -3.69
C VAL A 89 14.42 16.44 -2.53
N SER A 90 15.56 17.14 -2.47
CA SER A 90 15.80 18.11 -1.40
C SER A 90 14.78 19.25 -1.42
N THR A 91 14.42 19.80 -0.26
CA THR A 91 13.47 20.92 -0.12
C THR A 91 13.80 22.10 -1.03
N ARG A 92 15.11 22.41 -1.23
CA ARG A 92 15.57 23.46 -2.14
C ARG A 92 15.28 23.17 -3.61
N ARG A 93 15.42 21.90 -4.05
CA ARG A 93 15.08 21.48 -5.43
C ARG A 93 13.57 21.44 -5.62
N MET A 94 12.84 21.08 -4.58
CA MET A 94 11.39 21.06 -4.58
C MET A 94 10.81 22.47 -4.69
N GLU A 95 11.37 23.45 -3.96
CA GLU A 95 11.03 24.88 -4.11
C GLU A 95 11.18 25.36 -5.57
N LYS A 96 12.32 25.05 -6.21
CA LYS A 96 12.55 25.37 -7.63
C LYS A 96 11.57 24.68 -8.58
N LEU A 97 11.22 23.40 -8.31
CA LEU A 97 10.24 22.69 -9.10
C LEU A 97 8.86 23.36 -9.01
N VAL A 98 8.44 23.69 -7.80
CA VAL A 98 7.15 24.35 -7.54
C VAL A 98 7.12 25.76 -8.14
N GLU A 99 8.23 26.52 -8.08
CA GLU A 99 8.39 27.80 -8.77
C GLU A 99 8.21 27.63 -10.29
N SER A 100 8.78 26.57 -10.89
CA SER A 100 8.62 26.30 -12.33
C SER A 100 7.17 25.99 -12.74
N LEU A 101 6.34 25.56 -11.79
CA LEU A 101 4.89 25.37 -11.94
C LEU A 101 4.10 26.67 -11.71
N GLY A 102 4.78 27.81 -11.52
CA GLY A 102 4.12 29.11 -11.33
C GLY A 102 3.66 29.39 -9.90
N VAL A 103 4.04 28.57 -8.92
CA VAL A 103 3.74 28.79 -7.50
C VAL A 103 4.88 29.57 -6.87
N THR A 104 4.75 30.88 -6.82
CA THR A 104 5.84 31.80 -6.42
C THR A 104 6.06 31.95 -4.92
N LYS A 105 5.22 31.35 -4.07
CA LYS A 105 5.21 31.58 -2.63
C LYS A 105 5.24 30.31 -1.77
N LEU A 106 5.62 29.15 -2.33
CA LEU A 106 5.80 27.95 -1.51
C LEU A 106 7.16 28.02 -0.82
N SER A 107 7.17 28.36 0.44
CA SER A 107 8.39 28.48 1.24
C SER A 107 8.91 27.12 1.70
N LYS A 108 10.22 27.05 2.06
CA LYS A 108 10.82 25.84 2.66
C LYS A 108 10.04 25.35 3.88
N SER A 109 9.51 26.28 4.70
CA SER A 109 8.70 25.93 5.87
C SER A 109 7.39 25.25 5.47
N GLN A 110 6.73 25.67 4.40
CA GLN A 110 5.52 25.02 3.90
C GLN A 110 5.80 23.60 3.38
N VAL A 111 6.90 23.41 2.64
CA VAL A 111 7.36 22.07 2.22
C VAL A 111 7.62 21.17 3.42
N SER A 112 8.28 21.71 4.47
CA SER A 112 8.53 20.95 5.71
C SER A 112 7.25 20.58 6.44
N VAL A 113 6.26 21.48 6.48
CA VAL A 113 4.93 21.17 7.06
C VAL A 113 4.22 20.05 6.27
N MET A 114 4.26 20.10 4.93
CA MET A 114 3.67 19.06 4.09
C MET A 114 4.37 17.70 4.28
N ALA A 115 5.70 17.70 4.42
CA ALA A 115 6.47 16.50 4.73
C ALA A 115 6.09 15.93 6.11
N ALA A 116 6.00 16.77 7.14
CA ALA A 116 5.58 16.36 8.47
C ALA A 116 4.13 15.82 8.52
N GLU A 117 3.22 16.39 7.73
CA GLU A 117 1.84 15.86 7.58
C GLU A 117 1.86 14.46 6.93
N LEU A 118 2.73 14.22 5.94
CA LEU A 118 2.91 12.92 5.31
C LEU A 118 3.48 11.90 6.32
N ASP A 119 4.52 12.28 7.06
CA ASP A 119 5.12 11.42 8.09
C ASP A 119 4.09 11.04 9.15
N ALA A 120 3.23 11.98 9.56
CA ALA A 120 2.14 11.72 10.50
C ALA A 120 1.09 10.74 9.93
N GLN A 121 0.77 10.81 8.64
CA GLN A 121 -0.14 9.87 7.98
C GLN A 121 0.48 8.46 7.89
N VAL A 122 1.76 8.37 7.56
CA VAL A 122 2.50 7.09 7.54
C VAL A 122 2.52 6.47 8.93
N GLU A 123 2.79 7.27 9.97
CA GLU A 123 2.81 6.77 11.35
C GLU A 123 1.42 6.34 11.83
N ALA A 124 0.37 7.11 11.51
CA ALA A 124 -1.00 6.72 11.78
C ALA A 124 -1.38 5.39 11.09
N PHE A 125 -0.93 5.18 9.85
CA PHE A 125 -1.11 3.91 9.16
C PHE A 125 -0.36 2.76 9.83
N ARG A 126 0.91 3.00 10.24
CA ARG A 126 1.76 1.99 10.87
C ARG A 126 1.25 1.53 12.23
N THR A 127 0.64 2.44 12.98
CA THR A 127 0.18 2.19 14.37
C THR A 127 -1.31 1.91 14.48
N ARG A 128 -2.05 1.92 13.35
CA ARG A 128 -3.50 1.72 13.37
C ARG A 128 -3.88 0.35 13.98
N PRO A 129 -4.99 0.28 14.73
CA PRO A 129 -5.57 -0.99 15.16
C PRO A 129 -5.91 -1.89 13.96
N LEU A 130 -5.75 -3.21 14.14
CA LEU A 130 -6.16 -4.23 13.18
C LEU A 130 -7.49 -4.84 13.65
N ASP A 131 -8.54 -4.04 13.63
CA ASP A 131 -9.88 -4.35 14.18
C ASP A 131 -10.87 -4.88 13.12
N GLN A 132 -10.46 -4.95 11.85
CA GLN A 132 -11.25 -5.51 10.74
C GLN A 132 -11.12 -7.04 10.62
N GLY A 133 -10.54 -7.69 11.65
CA GLY A 133 -10.38 -9.15 11.72
C GLY A 133 -11.69 -9.92 11.91
N PRO A 134 -11.67 -11.24 11.85
CA PRO A 134 -10.46 -12.08 11.79
C PRO A 134 -9.76 -12.03 10.43
N TYR A 135 -8.42 -12.08 10.45
CA TYR A 135 -7.58 -12.12 9.24
C TYR A 135 -7.16 -13.55 8.93
N THR A 136 -8.05 -14.33 8.35
CA THR A 136 -7.86 -15.79 8.15
C THR A 136 -6.62 -16.11 7.31
N PHE A 137 -6.32 -15.31 6.31
CA PHE A 137 -5.20 -15.51 5.39
C PHE A 137 -4.28 -14.30 5.43
N VAL A 138 -3.00 -14.56 5.71
CA VAL A 138 -1.94 -13.53 5.71
C VAL A 138 -0.87 -13.94 4.71
N ALA A 139 -0.35 -12.96 3.96
CA ALA A 139 0.84 -13.12 3.15
C ALA A 139 1.94 -12.19 3.69
N ALA A 140 3.17 -12.71 3.82
CA ALA A 140 4.33 -11.94 4.28
C ALA A 140 5.48 -12.05 3.31
N ASP A 141 6.17 -10.94 3.06
CA ASP A 141 7.29 -10.86 2.13
C ASP A 141 8.25 -9.72 2.50
N ALA A 142 9.51 -9.80 2.04
CA ALA A 142 10.49 -8.73 2.18
C ALA A 142 10.87 -8.18 0.81
N LEU A 143 10.69 -6.86 0.65
CA LEU A 143 11.09 -6.14 -0.55
C LEU A 143 12.48 -5.52 -0.33
N VAL A 144 13.43 -5.80 -1.22
CA VAL A 144 14.75 -5.17 -1.17
C VAL A 144 14.71 -3.85 -1.93
N LEU A 145 14.89 -2.75 -1.23
CA LEU A 145 14.88 -1.41 -1.78
C LEU A 145 16.29 -0.81 -1.74
N LYS A 146 16.69 -0.17 -2.84
CA LYS A 146 17.96 0.59 -2.89
C LYS A 146 17.68 2.03 -2.47
N VAL A 147 18.22 2.43 -1.34
CA VAL A 147 18.10 3.79 -0.81
C VAL A 147 19.46 4.48 -0.78
N ARG A 148 19.46 5.81 -0.85
CA ARG A 148 20.68 6.58 -0.71
C ARG A 148 20.79 7.11 0.73
N GLU A 149 21.76 6.63 1.45
CA GLU A 149 22.06 7.02 2.82
C GLU A 149 23.50 7.50 2.92
N ASN A 150 23.72 8.70 3.50
CA ASN A 150 25.03 9.32 3.64
C ASN A 150 25.88 9.35 2.36
N GLY A 151 25.23 9.58 1.20
CA GLY A 151 25.87 9.63 -0.11
C GLY A 151 26.18 8.26 -0.75
N ARG A 152 25.89 7.15 -0.07
CA ARG A 152 26.08 5.77 -0.57
C ARG A 152 24.72 5.13 -0.86
N VAL A 153 24.71 4.20 -1.83
CA VAL A 153 23.53 3.37 -2.07
C VAL A 153 23.63 2.15 -1.15
N VAL A 154 22.62 1.98 -0.30
CA VAL A 154 22.49 0.82 0.60
C VAL A 154 21.20 0.07 0.29
N ASN A 155 21.20 -1.24 0.53
CA ASN A 155 19.99 -2.03 0.49
C ASN A 155 19.28 -1.92 1.84
N VAL A 156 17.98 -1.70 1.81
CA VAL A 156 17.11 -1.84 2.98
C VAL A 156 16.03 -2.85 2.64
N HIS A 157 15.49 -3.51 3.65
CA HIS A 157 14.45 -4.50 3.51
C HIS A 157 13.14 -3.94 4.07
N ALA A 158 12.12 -3.85 3.23
CA ALA A 158 10.78 -3.53 3.66
C ALA A 158 10.01 -4.82 3.91
N LEU A 159 9.80 -5.17 5.18
CA LEU A 159 8.96 -6.28 5.59
C LEU A 159 7.51 -5.85 5.43
N VAL A 160 6.73 -6.62 4.70
CA VAL A 160 5.33 -6.30 4.39
C VAL A 160 4.45 -7.48 4.74
N ALA A 161 3.33 -7.24 5.41
CA ALA A 161 2.27 -8.22 5.58
C ALA A 161 0.97 -7.69 5.01
N THR A 162 0.26 -8.54 4.26
CA THR A 162 -1.10 -8.31 3.78
C THR A 162 -2.03 -9.38 4.35
N GLY A 163 -3.25 -9.00 4.69
CA GLY A 163 -4.26 -9.92 5.21
C GLY A 163 -5.57 -9.81 4.45
N VAL A 164 -6.40 -10.84 4.59
CA VAL A 164 -7.79 -10.83 4.14
C VAL A 164 -8.66 -10.62 5.36
N ASN A 165 -9.38 -9.49 5.39
CA ASN A 165 -10.26 -9.13 6.51
C ASN A 165 -11.58 -9.93 6.51
N ALA A 166 -12.43 -9.70 7.51
CA ALA A 166 -13.71 -10.41 7.68
C ALA A 166 -14.66 -10.25 6.48
N ASP A 167 -14.59 -9.12 5.77
CA ASP A 167 -15.40 -8.84 4.57
C ASP A 167 -14.81 -9.45 3.28
N GLY A 168 -13.66 -10.14 3.35
CA GLY A 168 -12.99 -10.77 2.22
C GLY A 168 -12.08 -9.81 1.42
N TYR A 169 -11.87 -8.58 1.88
CA TYR A 169 -10.96 -7.63 1.22
C TYR A 169 -9.53 -7.80 1.70
N ARG A 170 -8.59 -7.55 0.78
CA ARG A 170 -7.16 -7.50 1.11
C ARG A 170 -6.78 -6.12 1.60
N GLU A 171 -5.98 -6.09 2.65
CA GLU A 171 -5.39 -4.87 3.18
C GLU A 171 -3.93 -5.11 3.61
N ILE A 172 -3.12 -4.05 3.55
CA ILE A 172 -1.75 -4.07 4.07
C ILE A 172 -1.86 -3.94 5.59
N LEU A 173 -1.46 -4.98 6.33
CA LEU A 173 -1.50 -5.00 7.79
C LEU A 173 -0.36 -4.21 8.42
N GLY A 174 0.81 -4.22 7.79
CA GLY A 174 1.97 -3.49 8.27
C GLY A 174 3.10 -3.43 7.25
N ILE A 175 3.95 -2.44 7.45
CA ILE A 175 5.21 -2.24 6.73
C ILE A 175 6.26 -1.83 7.76
N GLN A 176 7.41 -2.52 7.75
CA GLN A 176 8.56 -2.16 8.57
C GLN A 176 9.83 -2.18 7.74
N VAL A 177 10.62 -1.11 7.81
CA VAL A 177 11.90 -1.03 7.11
C VAL A 177 13.03 -1.40 8.07
N THR A 178 13.90 -2.30 7.63
CA THR A 178 15.06 -2.80 8.38
C THR A 178 16.32 -2.74 7.53
N SER A 179 17.49 -2.72 8.16
CA SER A 179 18.79 -2.74 7.46
C SER A 179 19.13 -4.12 6.89
N GLY A 180 18.45 -5.18 7.33
CA GLY A 180 18.64 -6.55 6.88
C GLY A 180 17.39 -7.38 7.13
N GLU A 181 17.24 -8.45 6.37
CA GLU A 181 16.19 -9.45 6.59
C GLU A 181 16.73 -10.52 7.55
N ASP A 182 16.32 -10.46 8.80
CA ASP A 182 16.71 -11.42 9.83
C ASP A 182 15.52 -11.89 10.69
N GLY A 183 15.75 -12.92 11.49
CA GLY A 183 14.71 -13.50 12.36
C GLY A 183 14.25 -12.55 13.46
N ALA A 184 15.12 -11.67 13.95
CA ALA A 184 14.76 -10.70 15.00
C ALA A 184 13.83 -9.61 14.44
N GLY A 185 14.10 -9.13 13.23
CA GLY A 185 13.25 -8.16 12.52
C GLY A 185 11.86 -8.75 12.24
N TRP A 186 11.79 -9.98 11.73
CA TRP A 186 10.52 -10.67 11.50
C TRP A 186 9.75 -10.92 12.79
N LEU A 187 10.43 -11.33 13.86
CA LEU A 187 9.78 -11.56 15.16
C LEU A 187 9.20 -10.27 15.74
N ALA A 188 9.96 -9.18 15.68
CA ALA A 188 9.49 -7.87 16.12
C ALA A 188 8.29 -7.40 15.28
N PHE A 189 8.34 -7.58 13.97
CA PHE A 189 7.27 -7.21 13.03
C PHE A 189 5.96 -7.94 13.33
N PHE A 190 5.99 -9.28 13.47
CA PHE A 190 4.78 -10.03 13.78
C PHE A 190 4.24 -9.75 15.19
N ARG A 191 5.11 -9.51 16.16
CA ARG A 191 4.69 -9.08 17.52
C ARG A 191 3.96 -7.75 17.48
N ASP A 192 4.41 -6.79 16.68
CA ASP A 192 3.71 -5.53 16.46
C ASP A 192 2.33 -5.76 15.86
N LEU A 193 2.21 -6.59 14.80
CA LEU A 193 0.92 -6.90 14.20
C LEU A 193 -0.05 -7.52 15.21
N VAL A 194 0.41 -8.47 16.03
CA VAL A 194 -0.40 -9.10 17.08
C VAL A 194 -0.80 -8.08 18.14
N ALA A 195 0.13 -7.22 18.59
CA ALA A 195 -0.15 -6.16 19.56
C ALA A 195 -1.19 -5.15 19.06
N ARG A 196 -1.25 -4.91 17.74
CA ARG A 196 -2.26 -4.06 17.10
C ARG A 196 -3.59 -4.77 16.82
N GLY A 197 -3.73 -6.06 17.16
CA GLY A 197 -4.99 -6.80 17.06
C GLY A 197 -5.05 -7.86 15.96
N LEU A 198 -3.94 -8.22 15.30
CA LEU A 198 -3.93 -9.32 14.34
C LEU A 198 -4.38 -10.61 15.01
N SER A 199 -5.49 -11.18 14.53
CA SER A 199 -6.12 -12.36 15.12
C SER A 199 -6.82 -13.23 14.07
N GLY A 200 -7.10 -14.50 14.44
CA GLY A 200 -7.85 -15.44 13.59
C GLY A 200 -7.08 -15.98 12.38
N VAL A 201 -5.75 -15.87 12.39
CA VAL A 201 -4.91 -16.32 11.28
C VAL A 201 -4.89 -17.86 11.22
N SER A 202 -5.35 -18.41 10.10
CA SER A 202 -5.35 -19.86 9.85
C SER A 202 -4.21 -20.29 8.92
N LEU A 203 -3.76 -19.39 8.02
CA LEU A 203 -2.67 -19.66 7.08
C LEU A 203 -1.83 -18.42 6.88
N VAL A 204 -0.51 -18.59 6.93
CA VAL A 204 0.47 -17.58 6.49
C VAL A 204 1.23 -18.09 5.28
N THR A 205 1.20 -17.34 4.18
CA THR A 205 1.95 -17.64 2.96
C THR A 205 3.19 -16.76 2.89
N SER A 206 4.38 -17.36 2.79
CA SER A 206 5.65 -16.64 2.66
C SER A 206 6.68 -17.42 1.85
N ASP A 207 7.85 -16.82 1.61
CA ASP A 207 9.03 -17.57 1.22
C ASP A 207 9.55 -18.45 2.37
N ALA A 208 10.58 -19.25 2.11
CA ALA A 208 11.17 -20.16 3.11
C ALA A 208 12.36 -19.53 3.86
N HIS A 209 12.34 -18.21 4.10
CA HIS A 209 13.35 -17.59 4.95
C HIS A 209 13.21 -18.12 6.40
N ALA A 210 14.26 -18.76 6.91
CA ALA A 210 14.18 -19.48 8.20
C ALA A 210 13.72 -18.58 9.37
N GLY A 211 14.21 -17.32 9.41
CA GLY A 211 13.81 -16.36 10.44
C GLY A 211 12.34 -15.96 10.36
N LEU A 212 11.80 -15.84 9.13
CA LEU A 212 10.38 -15.56 8.92
C LEU A 212 9.49 -16.72 9.36
N VAL A 213 9.83 -17.95 8.96
CA VAL A 213 9.07 -19.14 9.35
C VAL A 213 9.08 -19.33 10.87
N ALA A 214 10.24 -19.14 11.52
CA ALA A 214 10.36 -19.20 12.97
C ALA A 214 9.51 -18.12 13.68
N ALA A 215 9.50 -16.90 13.13
CA ALA A 215 8.70 -15.79 13.67
C ALA A 215 7.19 -16.08 13.57
N ILE A 216 6.72 -16.62 12.44
CA ILE A 216 5.31 -17.05 12.26
C ILE A 216 4.94 -18.09 13.34
N GLY A 217 5.73 -19.15 13.48
CA GLY A 217 5.44 -20.21 14.48
C GLY A 217 5.43 -19.70 15.92
N ALA A 218 6.29 -18.71 16.23
CA ALA A 218 6.39 -18.15 17.58
C ALA A 218 5.28 -17.13 17.92
N THR A 219 4.69 -16.46 16.93
CA THR A 219 3.75 -15.36 17.17
C THR A 219 2.31 -15.66 16.78
N LEU A 220 2.07 -16.62 15.90
CA LEU A 220 0.76 -17.01 15.40
C LEU A 220 0.51 -18.51 15.65
N PRO A 221 0.38 -18.92 16.91
CA PRO A 221 0.17 -20.32 17.25
C PRO A 221 -1.15 -20.82 16.64
N GLY A 222 -1.10 -21.96 15.95
CA GLY A 222 -2.24 -22.55 15.25
C GLY A 222 -2.40 -22.13 13.79
N ALA A 223 -1.67 -21.14 13.30
CA ALA A 223 -1.61 -20.84 11.88
C ALA A 223 -0.73 -21.87 11.15
N ALA A 224 -1.26 -22.44 10.06
CA ALA A 224 -0.45 -23.24 9.15
C ALA A 224 0.48 -22.31 8.35
N TRP A 225 1.63 -22.85 7.95
CA TRP A 225 2.53 -22.15 7.05
C TRP A 225 2.44 -22.73 5.64
N GLN A 226 2.26 -21.87 4.65
CA GLN A 226 2.28 -22.19 3.22
C GLN A 226 3.55 -21.62 2.58
N ARG A 227 4.39 -22.46 2.06
CA ARG A 227 5.53 -22.04 1.27
C ARG A 227 5.05 -21.45 -0.06
N CYS A 228 5.44 -20.22 -0.38
CA CYS A 228 5.05 -19.55 -1.61
C CYS A 228 5.46 -20.36 -2.84
N ARG A 229 4.47 -20.75 -3.65
CA ARG A 229 4.68 -21.54 -4.88
C ARG A 229 5.64 -20.86 -5.86
N THR A 230 5.54 -19.55 -6.01
CA THR A 230 6.39 -18.78 -6.95
C THR A 230 7.85 -18.83 -6.52
N HIS A 231 8.15 -18.48 -5.27
CA HIS A 231 9.51 -18.56 -4.72
C HIS A 231 10.04 -19.99 -4.72
N TYR A 232 9.20 -20.96 -4.37
CA TYR A 232 9.59 -22.36 -4.45
C TYR A 232 9.97 -22.79 -5.87
N THR A 233 9.19 -22.37 -6.88
CA THR A 233 9.49 -22.66 -8.29
C THR A 233 10.87 -22.12 -8.68
N VAL A 234 11.20 -20.89 -8.29
CA VAL A 234 12.53 -20.30 -8.55
C VAL A 234 13.62 -21.11 -7.87
N ASN A 235 13.42 -21.48 -6.59
CA ASN A 235 14.38 -22.29 -5.83
C ASN A 235 14.59 -23.67 -6.47
N LEU A 236 13.52 -24.36 -6.85
CA LEU A 236 13.59 -25.67 -7.51
C LEU A 236 14.32 -25.57 -8.85
N MET A 237 14.02 -24.53 -9.65
CA MET A 237 14.71 -24.32 -10.93
C MET A 237 16.20 -24.01 -10.73
N SER A 238 16.62 -23.35 -9.66
CA SER A 238 18.03 -23.02 -9.40
C SER A 238 18.92 -24.25 -9.22
N ILE A 239 18.36 -25.35 -8.70
CA ILE A 239 19.06 -26.64 -8.50
C ILE A 239 18.82 -27.63 -9.64
N THR A 240 17.95 -27.28 -10.61
CA THR A 240 17.59 -28.12 -11.76
C THR A 240 18.47 -27.76 -12.96
N PRO A 241 19.05 -28.73 -13.68
CA PRO A 241 19.74 -28.45 -14.94
C PRO A 241 18.86 -27.71 -15.94
N LYS A 242 19.39 -26.69 -16.61
CA LYS A 242 18.60 -25.81 -17.51
C LYS A 242 17.86 -26.58 -18.62
N SER A 243 18.45 -27.66 -19.13
CA SER A 243 17.84 -28.55 -20.14
C SER A 243 16.56 -29.25 -19.63
N SER A 244 16.43 -29.43 -18.31
CA SER A 244 15.27 -30.08 -17.68
C SER A 244 14.21 -29.10 -17.20
N TRP A 245 14.44 -27.79 -17.27
CA TRP A 245 13.52 -26.75 -16.78
C TRP A 245 12.11 -26.87 -17.35
N PRO A 246 11.91 -27.01 -18.68
CA PRO A 246 10.54 -27.12 -19.23
C PRO A 246 9.78 -28.30 -18.65
N TRP A 247 10.44 -29.44 -18.57
CA TRP A 247 9.84 -30.68 -18.07
C TRP A 247 9.50 -30.58 -16.58
N VAL A 248 10.45 -30.18 -15.71
CA VAL A 248 10.24 -30.07 -14.26
C VAL A 248 9.19 -29.01 -13.94
N ARG A 249 9.19 -27.87 -14.66
CA ARG A 249 8.17 -26.82 -14.49
C ARG A 249 6.78 -27.33 -14.87
N THR A 250 6.62 -28.06 -15.96
CA THR A 250 5.37 -28.65 -16.37
C THR A 250 4.84 -29.62 -15.32
N LEU A 251 5.68 -30.50 -14.79
CA LEU A 251 5.32 -31.42 -13.70
C LEU A 251 4.87 -30.65 -12.44
N LEU A 252 5.62 -29.63 -12.02
CA LEU A 252 5.25 -28.83 -10.86
C LEU A 252 3.90 -28.11 -11.05
N HIS A 253 3.66 -27.55 -12.24
CA HIS A 253 2.39 -26.89 -12.54
C HIS A 253 1.22 -27.89 -12.51
N SER A 254 1.42 -29.08 -13.02
CA SER A 254 0.37 -30.11 -13.03
C SER A 254 -0.07 -30.54 -11.63
N VAL A 255 0.76 -30.40 -10.61
CA VAL A 255 0.37 -30.64 -9.21
C VAL A 255 -0.69 -29.62 -8.77
N PHE A 256 -0.51 -28.36 -9.10
CA PHE A 256 -1.43 -27.28 -8.68
C PHE A 256 -2.72 -27.21 -9.53
N ASP A 257 -2.73 -27.84 -10.71
CA ASP A 257 -3.89 -27.85 -11.60
C ASP A 257 -4.91 -28.96 -11.27
N GLN A 258 -4.68 -29.74 -10.21
CA GLN A 258 -5.57 -30.83 -9.82
C GLN A 258 -6.88 -30.34 -9.21
N ALA A 259 -7.91 -31.20 -9.26
CA ALA A 259 -9.28 -30.84 -8.90
C ALA A 259 -9.53 -30.86 -7.37
N ASP A 260 -8.83 -31.70 -6.63
CA ASP A 260 -9.02 -31.95 -5.21
C ASP A 260 -7.71 -32.34 -4.51
N THR A 261 -7.75 -32.41 -3.18
CA THR A 261 -6.58 -32.67 -2.32
C THR A 261 -5.96 -34.06 -2.61
N GLU A 262 -6.76 -35.07 -2.85
CA GLU A 262 -6.27 -36.43 -3.12
C GLU A 262 -5.55 -36.48 -4.46
N SER A 263 -6.11 -35.86 -5.49
CA SER A 263 -5.49 -35.73 -6.81
C SER A 263 -4.20 -34.91 -6.76
N VAL A 264 -4.13 -33.85 -5.95
CA VAL A 264 -2.89 -33.06 -5.70
C VAL A 264 -1.83 -33.95 -5.11
N ALA A 265 -2.13 -34.71 -4.05
CA ALA A 265 -1.19 -35.61 -3.40
C ALA A 265 -0.69 -36.69 -4.36
N ALA A 266 -1.60 -37.34 -5.09
CA ALA A 266 -1.25 -38.37 -6.07
C ALA A 266 -0.37 -37.83 -7.22
N GLN A 267 -0.64 -36.59 -7.69
CA GLN A 267 0.18 -35.98 -8.74
C GLN A 267 1.56 -35.56 -8.20
N TYR A 268 1.62 -35.15 -6.93
CA TYR A 268 2.91 -34.85 -6.27
C TYR A 268 3.77 -36.10 -6.19
N ASP A 269 3.20 -37.25 -5.81
CA ASP A 269 3.90 -38.54 -5.76
C ASP A 269 4.39 -38.97 -7.15
N ARG A 270 3.56 -38.86 -8.19
CA ARG A 270 3.99 -39.13 -9.57
C ARG A 270 5.13 -38.23 -10.03
N MET A 271 5.12 -36.94 -9.64
CA MET A 271 6.22 -36.04 -9.92
C MET A 271 7.49 -36.45 -9.19
N LEU A 272 7.37 -36.82 -7.90
CA LEU A 272 8.50 -37.26 -7.06
C LEU A 272 9.15 -38.51 -7.65
N ASP A 273 8.35 -39.52 -8.02
CA ASP A 273 8.83 -40.75 -8.63
C ASP A 273 9.58 -40.48 -9.96
N ALA A 274 8.99 -39.65 -10.83
CA ALA A 274 9.61 -39.27 -12.10
C ALA A 274 10.93 -38.52 -11.93
N LEU A 275 11.09 -37.72 -10.87
CA LEU A 275 12.30 -36.98 -10.56
C LEU A 275 13.36 -37.86 -9.89
N THR A 276 12.98 -38.81 -9.06
CA THR A 276 13.89 -39.67 -8.27
C THR A 276 14.85 -40.42 -9.18
N GLU A 277 14.37 -40.94 -10.28
CA GLU A 277 15.20 -41.68 -11.25
C GLU A 277 16.21 -40.79 -12.01
N LYS A 278 15.78 -39.57 -12.42
CA LYS A 278 16.54 -38.72 -13.33
C LYS A 278 17.28 -37.57 -12.63
N LEU A 279 16.73 -37.06 -11.56
CA LEU A 279 17.19 -35.86 -10.85
C LEU A 279 17.06 -36.05 -9.33
N PRO A 280 17.79 -36.98 -8.71
CA PRO A 280 17.58 -37.36 -7.29
C PRO A 280 17.77 -36.20 -6.31
N LYS A 281 18.64 -35.23 -6.60
CA LYS A 281 18.78 -34.01 -5.76
C LYS A 281 17.55 -33.10 -5.81
N VAL A 282 16.94 -32.99 -7.00
CA VAL A 282 15.70 -32.22 -7.20
C VAL A 282 14.52 -32.92 -6.52
N ALA A 283 14.47 -34.25 -6.62
CA ALA A 283 13.50 -35.08 -5.91
C ALA A 283 13.59 -34.92 -4.39
N ALA A 284 14.78 -35.04 -3.81
CA ALA A 284 14.98 -34.85 -2.37
C ALA A 284 14.56 -33.44 -1.89
N HIS A 285 14.85 -32.40 -2.69
CA HIS A 285 14.41 -31.04 -2.38
C HIS A 285 12.87 -30.89 -2.45
N LEU A 286 12.24 -31.57 -3.42
CA LEU A 286 10.78 -31.59 -3.54
C LEU A 286 10.16 -32.33 -2.36
N ASP A 287 10.64 -33.51 -2.02
CA ASP A 287 10.12 -34.31 -0.91
C ASP A 287 10.17 -33.58 0.43
N ALA A 288 11.31 -32.92 0.72
CA ALA A 288 11.47 -32.10 1.92
C ALA A 288 10.51 -30.90 2.01
N ALA A 289 9.99 -30.41 0.87
CA ALA A 289 9.06 -29.28 0.83
C ALA A 289 7.58 -29.67 0.81
N ARG A 290 7.26 -30.97 0.80
CA ARG A 290 5.91 -31.48 0.58
C ARG A 290 4.86 -30.86 1.50
N ALA A 291 5.08 -30.95 2.80
CA ALA A 291 4.14 -30.49 3.81
C ALA A 291 3.85 -28.99 3.68
N ASP A 292 4.93 -28.22 3.54
CA ASP A 292 4.86 -26.75 3.50
C ASP A 292 4.27 -26.22 2.19
N LEU A 293 4.53 -26.93 1.09
CA LEU A 293 4.07 -26.53 -0.25
C LEU A 293 2.61 -26.89 -0.49
N LEU A 294 2.09 -27.91 0.19
CA LEU A 294 0.71 -28.40 0.02
C LEU A 294 -0.24 -27.97 1.16
N SER A 295 0.17 -27.12 2.09
CA SER A 295 -0.67 -26.66 3.21
C SER A 295 -1.97 -26.00 2.74
N PHE A 296 -2.00 -25.38 1.55
CA PHE A 296 -3.18 -24.78 0.96
C PHE A 296 -4.33 -25.78 0.73
N THR A 297 -4.04 -27.08 0.59
CA THR A 297 -5.05 -28.12 0.29
C THR A 297 -6.01 -28.36 1.45
N ALA A 298 -5.68 -27.93 2.66
CA ALA A 298 -6.58 -27.97 3.82
C ALA A 298 -7.75 -26.97 3.71
N PHE A 299 -7.74 -26.07 2.74
CA PHE A 299 -8.73 -25.02 2.53
C PHE A 299 -9.61 -25.29 1.31
N PRO A 300 -10.77 -24.61 1.16
CA PRO A 300 -11.67 -24.82 0.02
C PRO A 300 -10.97 -24.53 -1.33
N LYS A 301 -11.22 -25.38 -2.32
CA LYS A 301 -10.62 -25.31 -3.66
C LYS A 301 -10.74 -23.94 -4.32
N GLN A 302 -11.85 -23.25 -4.08
CA GLN A 302 -12.16 -21.96 -4.69
C GLN A 302 -11.13 -20.87 -4.37
N ILE A 303 -10.42 -21.01 -3.23
CA ILE A 303 -9.45 -20.02 -2.77
C ILE A 303 -7.99 -20.44 -2.97
N TRP A 304 -7.70 -21.65 -3.41
CA TRP A 304 -6.33 -22.16 -3.54
C TRP A 304 -5.41 -21.23 -4.32
N ARG A 305 -5.89 -20.71 -5.47
CA ARG A 305 -5.11 -19.75 -6.29
C ARG A 305 -4.77 -18.44 -5.61
N GLN A 306 -5.50 -18.10 -4.56
CA GLN A 306 -5.35 -16.85 -3.83
C GLN A 306 -4.37 -16.99 -2.66
N ILE A 307 -4.15 -18.23 -2.15
CA ILE A 307 -3.42 -18.49 -0.92
C ILE A 307 -2.10 -19.24 -1.11
N TRP A 308 -1.84 -19.86 -2.26
CA TRP A 308 -0.61 -20.64 -2.47
C TRP A 308 0.62 -19.81 -2.87
N SER A 309 0.49 -18.50 -3.07
CA SER A 309 1.61 -17.61 -3.44
C SER A 309 1.42 -16.18 -2.97
N ASN A 310 2.53 -15.44 -2.87
CA ASN A 310 2.58 -14.01 -2.56
C ASN A 310 2.38 -13.09 -3.77
N ASN A 311 1.96 -13.61 -4.93
CA ASN A 311 1.77 -12.83 -6.16
C ASN A 311 1.04 -11.48 -5.98
N PRO A 312 0.08 -11.34 -5.05
CA PRO A 312 -0.53 -10.04 -4.79
C PRO A 312 0.44 -8.99 -4.25
N GLN A 313 1.47 -9.40 -3.48
CA GLN A 313 2.51 -8.50 -2.96
C GLN A 313 3.57 -8.17 -3.99
N GLU A 314 3.92 -9.12 -4.86
CA GLU A 314 4.85 -8.90 -5.99
C GLU A 314 4.36 -7.81 -6.97
N ARG A 315 3.06 -7.49 -6.97
CA ARG A 315 2.46 -6.42 -7.77
C ARG A 315 2.51 -5.03 -7.10
N LEU A 316 3.03 -4.94 -5.88
CA LEU A 316 3.30 -3.68 -5.19
C LEU A 316 4.68 -3.10 -5.56
N ASN A 317 5.48 -3.84 -6.32
CA ASN A 317 6.80 -3.46 -6.84
C ASN A 317 6.71 -2.66 -8.14
#